data_b6505022f6b0829243f3915d6274ef42
#
_entry.id   b6505022f6b0829243f3915d6274ef42
#
_cell.length_a   1.000
_cell.length_b   1.000
_cell.length_c   1.000
_cell.angle_alpha   90.00
_cell.angle_beta   90.00
_cell.angle_gamma   90.00
#
_symmetry.space_group_name_H-M   'P 1'
#
loop_
_entity.id
_entity.type
_entity.pdbx_description
1 polymer ?
#
loop_
_entity_poly.entity_id
_entity_poly.type
_entity_poly.pdbx_seq_one_letter_code
_entity_poly.pdbx_strand_id
1 'polypeptide(L)'
;MKIAIIGTGAMGSIYAARFAKAGYEVIAVDIWQEHVDQINKNGLVVDGPDGKITTQNIRASTNFLDIKRCDVYIIATKALDLEKSLEYLKDQVELNSPIITIQNGLGSGDIILKHLPKNHIILGVAEGFGASIKAPGRIVHTANKQI
;
A
#
# COMPACT_ATOMS: atom_id res chain seq x y z
N MET A 1 -12.06 -6.33 8.67
CA MET A 1 -11.00 -6.77 7.73
C MET A 1 -9.81 -5.84 7.92
N LYS A 2 -8.65 -6.43 8.07
CA LYS A 2 -7.37 -5.75 8.28
C LYS A 2 -6.52 -5.84 7.01
N ILE A 3 -6.06 -4.73 6.51
CA ILE A 3 -5.37 -4.62 5.23
C ILE A 3 -3.96 -4.09 5.45
N ALA A 4 -2.96 -4.80 4.94
CA ALA A 4 -1.59 -4.32 4.87
C ALA A 4 -1.31 -3.65 3.52
N ILE A 5 -0.75 -2.45 3.54
CA ILE A 5 -0.25 -1.76 2.35
C ILE A 5 1.28 -1.70 2.45
N ILE A 6 1.96 -2.35 1.51
CA ILE A 6 3.41 -2.43 1.45
C ILE A 6 3.91 -1.44 0.41
N GLY A 7 4.62 -0.43 0.86
CA GLY A 7 4.98 0.74 0.06
C GLY A 7 3.87 1.80 0.07
N THR A 8 3.93 2.69 1.03
CA THR A 8 2.99 3.83 1.13
C THR A 8 3.54 5.09 0.45
N GLY A 9 4.20 4.91 -0.67
CA GLY A 9 4.49 6.00 -1.60
C GLY A 9 3.21 6.66 -2.13
N ALA A 10 3.27 7.37 -3.23
CA ALA A 10 2.12 8.11 -3.76
C ALA A 10 0.89 7.21 -3.99
N MET A 11 1.06 6.09 -4.70
CA MET A 11 -0.05 5.18 -5.01
C MET A 11 -0.55 4.41 -3.79
N GLY A 12 0.35 3.77 -3.03
CA GLY A 12 -0.03 3.01 -1.84
C GLY A 12 -0.76 3.86 -0.82
N SER A 13 -0.40 5.13 -0.67
CA SER A 13 -1.11 6.08 0.20
C SER A 13 -2.55 6.33 -0.25
N ILE A 14 -2.84 6.40 -1.55
CA ILE A 14 -4.23 6.55 -2.02
C ILE A 14 -5.06 5.33 -1.62
N TYR A 15 -4.55 4.12 -1.84
CA TYR A 15 -5.23 2.89 -1.43
C TYR A 15 -5.44 2.86 0.09
N ALA A 16 -4.39 3.15 0.87
CA ALA A 16 -4.46 3.21 2.32
C ALA A 16 -5.55 4.17 2.81
N ALA A 17 -5.58 5.40 2.26
CA ALA A 17 -6.56 6.40 2.63
C ALA A 17 -8.00 5.99 2.26
N ARG A 18 -8.20 5.40 1.08
CA ARG A 18 -9.53 4.97 0.62
C ARG A 18 -10.07 3.80 1.47
N PHE A 19 -9.24 2.80 1.79
CA PHE A 19 -9.65 1.70 2.65
C PHE A 19 -9.94 2.17 4.08
N ALA A 20 -9.09 3.03 4.65
CA ALA A 20 -9.34 3.58 5.98
C ALA A 20 -10.62 4.44 6.02
N LYS A 21 -10.88 5.24 4.98
CA LYS A 21 -12.14 5.99 4.84
C LYS A 21 -13.36 5.07 4.75
N ALA A 22 -13.20 3.90 4.14
CA ALA A 22 -14.25 2.87 4.07
C ALA A 22 -14.44 2.07 5.37
N GLY A 23 -13.68 2.39 6.43
CA GLY A 23 -13.81 1.78 7.75
C GLY A 23 -12.97 0.52 7.98
N TYR A 24 -12.05 0.17 7.08
CA TYR A 24 -11.13 -0.94 7.28
C TYR A 24 -9.97 -0.55 8.18
N GLU A 25 -9.46 -1.50 8.95
CA GLU A 25 -8.19 -1.36 9.66
C GLU A 25 -7.04 -1.42 8.65
N VAL A 26 -6.22 -0.39 8.59
CA VAL A 26 -5.12 -0.31 7.63
C VAL A 26 -3.79 -0.20 8.36
N ILE A 27 -2.85 -1.08 8.00
CA ILE A 27 -1.45 -0.97 8.35
C ILE A 27 -0.67 -0.60 7.10
N ALA A 28 -0.02 0.55 7.14
CA ALA A 28 0.78 1.11 6.06
C ALA A 28 2.26 0.93 6.38
N VAL A 29 3.01 0.21 5.55
CA VAL A 29 4.45 0.01 5.75
C VAL A 29 5.23 0.72 4.67
N ASP A 30 6.19 1.53 5.09
CA ASP A 30 7.13 2.22 4.21
C ASP A 30 8.50 2.36 4.90
N ILE A 31 9.56 2.44 4.12
CA ILE A 31 10.92 2.66 4.65
C ILE A 31 11.20 4.13 5.01
N TRP A 32 10.35 5.05 4.57
CA TRP A 32 10.53 6.49 4.79
C TRP A 32 9.98 6.92 6.14
N GLN A 33 10.86 7.00 7.13
CA GLN A 33 10.52 7.28 8.53
C GLN A 33 9.69 8.56 8.70
N GLU A 34 10.10 9.66 8.05
CA GLU A 34 9.40 10.94 8.19
C GLU A 34 7.95 10.87 7.68
N HIS A 35 7.71 10.11 6.59
CA HIS A 35 6.37 9.87 6.08
C HIS A 35 5.52 9.08 7.06
N VAL A 36 6.09 8.04 7.63
CA VAL A 36 5.46 7.20 8.67
C VAL A 36 5.10 8.03 9.91
N ASP A 37 6.04 8.84 10.40
CA ASP A 37 5.82 9.70 11.56
C ASP A 37 4.70 10.72 11.33
N GLN A 38 4.67 11.32 10.15
CA GLN A 38 3.60 12.27 9.79
C GLN A 38 2.24 11.61 9.68
N ILE A 39 2.15 10.42 9.11
CA ILE A 39 0.88 9.66 9.06
C ILE A 39 0.38 9.36 10.47
N ASN A 40 1.25 8.87 11.34
CA ASN A 40 0.87 8.52 12.73
C ASN A 40 0.48 9.75 13.55
N LYS A 41 1.13 10.89 13.35
CA LYS A 41 0.89 12.12 14.11
C LYS A 41 -0.33 12.89 13.64
N ASN A 42 -0.49 13.05 12.33
CA ASN A 42 -1.44 13.99 11.73
C ASN A 42 -2.47 13.31 10.83
N GLY A 43 -2.35 11.99 10.63
CA GLY A 43 -3.14 11.24 9.64
C GLY A 43 -2.58 11.37 8.23
N LEU A 44 -3.11 10.55 7.35
CA LEU A 44 -2.81 10.59 5.92
C LEU A 44 -3.78 11.52 5.20
N VAL A 45 -3.24 12.46 4.44
CA VAL A 45 -4.01 13.43 3.67
C VAL A 45 -3.85 13.14 2.19
N VAL A 46 -4.96 12.95 1.50
CA VAL A 46 -5.01 12.81 0.04
C VAL A 46 -5.91 13.92 -0.52
N ASP A 47 -5.31 14.84 -1.25
CA ASP A 47 -6.02 15.88 -2.00
C ASP A 47 -6.31 15.33 -3.41
N GLY A 48 -7.56 15.15 -3.77
CA GLY A 48 -7.99 14.56 -5.03
C GLY A 48 -9.20 15.26 -5.67
N PRO A 49 -9.57 14.84 -6.88
CA PRO A 49 -10.68 15.45 -7.63
C PRO A 49 -12.03 15.26 -6.93
N ASP A 50 -12.19 14.17 -6.17
CA ASP A 50 -13.38 13.89 -5.37
C ASP A 50 -13.35 14.60 -4.00
N GLY A 51 -12.45 15.57 -3.84
CA GLY A 51 -12.23 16.29 -2.60
C GLY A 51 -11.07 15.72 -1.78
N LYS A 52 -10.92 16.27 -0.58
CA LYS A 52 -9.87 15.92 0.35
C LYS A 52 -10.29 14.74 1.23
N ILE A 53 -9.42 13.74 1.31
CA ILE A 53 -9.53 12.66 2.28
C ILE A 53 -8.50 12.93 3.39
N THR A 54 -8.93 12.94 4.63
CA THR A 54 -8.05 12.94 5.79
C THR A 54 -8.45 11.76 6.66
N THR A 55 -7.52 10.86 6.93
CA THR A 55 -7.80 9.68 7.77
C THR A 55 -6.80 9.59 8.90
N GLN A 56 -7.29 9.24 10.09
CA GLN A 56 -6.47 8.96 11.27
C GLN A 56 -6.49 7.48 11.66
N ASN A 57 -7.32 6.67 11.00
CA ASN A 57 -7.47 5.24 11.27
C ASN A 57 -6.46 4.41 10.44
N ILE A 58 -5.24 4.93 10.28
CA ILE A 58 -4.13 4.24 9.63
C ILE A 58 -3.00 4.17 10.64
N ARG A 59 -2.49 2.98 10.87
CA ARG A 59 -1.23 2.78 11.56
C ARG A 59 -0.12 2.66 10.53
N ALA A 60 0.81 3.57 10.52
CA ALA A 60 1.99 3.49 9.69
C ALA A 60 3.20 2.95 10.47
N SER A 61 4.07 2.18 9.80
CA SER A 61 5.26 1.60 10.43
C SER A 61 6.39 1.46 9.40
N THR A 62 7.62 1.54 9.88
CA THR A 62 8.80 1.11 9.11
C THR A 62 9.16 -0.34 9.37
N ASN A 63 8.48 -0.99 10.32
CA ASN A 63 8.72 -2.36 10.71
C ASN A 63 7.74 -3.32 10.03
N PHE A 64 8.24 -4.20 9.19
CA PHE A 64 7.44 -5.24 8.53
C PHE A 64 6.82 -6.26 9.50
N LEU A 65 7.30 -6.38 10.73
CA LEU A 65 6.69 -7.26 11.72
C LEU A 65 5.27 -6.82 12.13
N ASP A 66 4.93 -5.56 11.89
CA ASP A 66 3.63 -4.99 12.26
C ASP A 66 2.47 -5.45 11.37
N ILE A 67 2.77 -6.03 10.18
CA ILE A 67 1.74 -6.52 9.23
C ILE A 67 1.24 -7.93 9.52
N LYS A 68 1.68 -8.56 10.58
CA LYS A 68 1.20 -9.91 10.95
C LYS A 68 -0.31 -9.96 11.07
N ARG A 69 -0.89 -11.07 10.61
CA ARG A 69 -2.33 -11.35 10.71
C ARG A 69 -3.20 -10.32 9.99
N CYS A 70 -2.80 -9.91 8.80
CA CYS A 70 -3.65 -9.16 7.91
C CYS A 70 -4.45 -10.10 7.01
N ASP A 71 -5.69 -9.71 6.73
CA ASP A 71 -6.58 -10.50 5.86
C ASP A 71 -6.20 -10.35 4.39
N VAL A 72 -5.62 -9.21 4.01
CA VAL A 72 -5.21 -8.87 2.64
C VAL A 72 -3.90 -8.09 2.68
N TYR A 73 -3.01 -8.38 1.73
CA TYR A 73 -1.74 -7.67 1.54
C TYR A 73 -1.71 -7.03 0.16
N ILE A 74 -1.45 -5.73 0.10
CA ILE A 74 -1.36 -4.97 -1.16
C ILE A 74 0.07 -4.46 -1.33
N ILE A 75 0.73 -4.90 -2.40
CA ILE A 75 2.08 -4.48 -2.74
C ILE A 75 2.01 -3.31 -3.71
N ALA A 76 2.48 -2.16 -3.27
CA ALA A 76 2.51 -0.90 -3.99
C ALA A 76 3.91 -0.27 -4.03
N THR A 77 4.95 -1.05 -3.75
CA THR A 77 6.36 -0.63 -3.90
C THR A 77 6.71 -0.42 -5.37
N LYS A 78 7.81 0.25 -5.64
CA LYS A 78 8.36 0.26 -6.99
C LYS A 78 8.85 -1.14 -7.37
N ALA A 79 8.84 -1.46 -8.67
CA ALA A 79 9.23 -2.78 -9.16
C ALA A 79 10.66 -3.17 -8.73
N LEU A 80 11.58 -2.20 -8.67
CA LEU A 80 12.96 -2.42 -8.23
C LEU A 80 13.09 -2.80 -6.75
N ASP A 81 12.11 -2.46 -5.93
CA ASP A 81 12.11 -2.73 -4.50
C ASP A 81 11.31 -3.98 -4.13
N LEU A 82 10.69 -4.65 -5.13
CA LEU A 82 9.79 -5.78 -4.91
C LEU A 82 10.49 -6.94 -4.22
N GLU A 83 11.58 -7.45 -4.78
CA GLU A 83 12.29 -8.61 -4.22
C GLU A 83 12.75 -8.35 -2.78
N LYS A 84 13.33 -7.17 -2.54
CA LYS A 84 13.75 -6.77 -1.20
C LYS A 84 12.57 -6.74 -0.23
N SER A 85 11.42 -6.22 -0.66
CA SER A 85 10.20 -6.20 0.16
C SER A 85 9.73 -7.61 0.49
N LEU A 86 9.77 -8.53 -0.48
CA LEU A 86 9.34 -9.92 -0.31
C LEU A 86 10.21 -10.70 0.68
N GLU A 87 11.50 -10.41 0.76
CA GLU A 87 12.37 -11.00 1.78
C GLU A 87 11.90 -10.71 3.21
N TYR A 88 11.34 -9.53 3.45
CA TYR A 88 10.76 -9.19 4.75
C TYR A 88 9.34 -9.72 4.93
N LEU A 89 8.58 -9.86 3.83
CA LEU A 89 7.19 -10.26 3.85
C LEU A 89 6.99 -11.76 4.06
N LYS A 90 7.88 -12.61 3.52
CA LYS A 90 7.69 -14.06 3.45
C LYS A 90 7.37 -14.73 4.79
N ASP A 91 7.89 -14.17 5.89
CA ASP A 91 7.70 -14.71 7.24
C ASP A 91 6.55 -14.01 7.99
N GLN A 92 5.90 -13.02 7.38
CA GLN A 92 4.86 -12.21 8.01
C GLN A 92 3.48 -12.43 7.39
N VAL A 93 3.43 -12.90 6.15
CA VAL A 93 2.19 -13.12 5.42
C VAL A 93 1.53 -14.40 5.89
N GLU A 94 0.25 -14.30 6.24
CA GLU A 94 -0.56 -15.47 6.61
C GLU A 94 -0.78 -16.38 5.39
N LEU A 95 -0.71 -17.69 5.62
CA LEU A 95 -1.03 -18.68 4.59
C LEU A 95 -2.48 -18.45 4.12
N ASN A 96 -2.69 -18.53 2.84
CA ASN A 96 -3.97 -18.33 2.16
C ASN A 96 -4.50 -16.89 2.13
N SER A 97 -3.87 -15.92 2.77
CA SER A 97 -4.24 -14.52 2.58
C SER A 97 -3.92 -14.08 1.15
N PRO A 98 -4.84 -13.40 0.46
CA PRO A 98 -4.59 -12.89 -0.87
C PRO A 98 -3.55 -11.76 -0.85
N ILE A 99 -2.69 -11.79 -1.88
CA ILE A 99 -1.69 -10.77 -2.13
C ILE A 99 -2.05 -10.08 -3.44
N ILE A 100 -2.30 -8.81 -3.36
CA ILE A 100 -2.63 -7.99 -4.52
C ILE A 100 -1.38 -7.17 -4.87
N THR A 101 -0.90 -7.24 -6.11
CA THR A 101 0.11 -6.30 -6.60
C THR A 101 -0.52 -5.32 -7.57
N ILE A 102 -0.22 -4.04 -7.39
CA ILE A 102 -0.68 -2.94 -8.25
C ILE A 102 0.50 -2.28 -8.98
N GLN A 103 1.63 -2.98 -9.05
CA GLN A 103 2.83 -2.48 -9.70
C GLN A 103 2.68 -2.48 -11.22
N ASN A 104 3.20 -1.44 -11.85
CA ASN A 104 3.29 -1.37 -13.30
C ASN A 104 4.32 -2.37 -13.85
N GLY A 105 4.05 -2.87 -15.03
CA GLY A 105 4.94 -3.79 -15.75
C GLY A 105 4.55 -5.25 -15.58
N LEU A 106 5.28 -6.10 -16.30
CA LEU A 106 5.09 -7.56 -16.29
C LEU A 106 6.08 -8.23 -15.33
N GLY A 107 5.72 -9.41 -14.81
CA GLY A 107 6.62 -10.26 -14.06
C GLY A 107 6.53 -10.11 -12.54
N SER A 108 5.85 -9.10 -11.99
CA SER A 108 5.70 -8.96 -10.53
C SER A 108 5.02 -10.17 -9.90
N GLY A 109 4.02 -10.74 -10.55
CA GLY A 109 3.34 -11.95 -10.08
C GLY A 109 4.27 -13.16 -9.96
N ASP A 110 5.11 -13.38 -10.97
CA ASP A 110 6.07 -14.49 -10.97
C ASP A 110 7.13 -14.34 -9.87
N ILE A 111 7.58 -13.11 -9.63
CA ILE A 111 8.50 -12.81 -8.54
C ILE A 111 7.83 -13.08 -7.19
N ILE A 112 6.59 -12.63 -7.00
CA ILE A 112 5.86 -12.87 -5.76
C ILE A 112 5.65 -14.36 -5.53
N LEU A 113 5.27 -15.12 -6.54
CA LEU A 113 5.06 -16.58 -6.45
C LEU A 113 6.32 -17.35 -6.04
N LYS A 114 7.50 -16.90 -6.44
CA LYS A 114 8.77 -17.51 -5.98
C LYS A 114 8.97 -17.41 -4.47
N HIS A 115 8.57 -16.29 -3.86
CA HIS A 115 8.72 -16.04 -2.43
C HIS A 115 7.53 -16.54 -1.61
N LEU A 116 6.33 -16.48 -2.18
CA LEU A 116 5.05 -16.78 -1.52
C LEU A 116 4.21 -17.78 -2.34
N PRO A 117 4.72 -19.00 -2.56
CA PRO A 117 4.12 -19.96 -3.51
C PRO A 117 2.76 -20.53 -3.05
N LYS A 118 2.40 -20.34 -1.79
CA LYS A 118 1.15 -20.87 -1.20
C LYS A 118 0.03 -19.83 -1.13
N ASN A 119 0.33 -18.57 -1.50
CA ASN A 119 -0.64 -17.50 -1.43
C ASN A 119 -1.35 -17.29 -2.78
N HIS A 120 -2.57 -16.79 -2.71
CA HIS A 120 -3.31 -16.37 -3.90
C HIS A 120 -2.81 -15.01 -4.36
N ILE A 121 -2.23 -14.95 -5.55
CA ILE A 121 -1.72 -13.70 -6.12
C ILE A 121 -2.75 -13.11 -7.07
N ILE A 122 -3.11 -11.86 -6.83
CA ILE A 122 -4.03 -11.07 -7.67
C ILE A 122 -3.23 -9.96 -8.33
N LEU A 123 -3.23 -9.97 -9.66
CA LEU A 123 -2.61 -8.91 -10.44
C LEU A 123 -3.63 -7.79 -10.65
N GLY A 124 -3.37 -6.64 -10.06
CA GLY A 124 -4.17 -5.43 -10.21
C GLY A 124 -3.53 -4.47 -11.20
N VAL A 125 -4.36 -3.80 -11.99
CA VAL A 125 -3.94 -2.70 -12.85
C VAL A 125 -4.54 -1.41 -12.29
N ALA A 126 -3.68 -0.44 -11.95
CA ALA A 126 -4.10 0.88 -11.53
C ALA A 126 -4.14 1.80 -12.77
N GLU A 127 -5.28 1.84 -13.44
CA GLU A 127 -5.48 2.64 -14.64
C GLU A 127 -6.14 3.98 -14.28
N GLY A 128 -5.79 5.03 -15.02
CA GLY A 128 -6.40 6.35 -14.86
C GLY A 128 -6.00 7.11 -13.59
N PHE A 129 -4.97 6.64 -12.87
CA PHE A 129 -4.49 7.26 -11.65
C PHE A 129 -3.17 8.00 -11.88
N GLY A 130 -3.14 9.27 -11.53
CA GLY A 130 -1.92 10.00 -11.27
C GLY A 130 -1.79 10.27 -9.77
N ALA A 131 -0.63 10.06 -9.22
CA ALA A 131 -0.36 10.34 -7.81
C ALA A 131 1.04 10.91 -7.62
N SER A 132 1.16 11.89 -6.74
CA SER A 132 2.44 12.46 -6.32
C SER A 132 2.46 12.74 -4.82
N ILE A 133 3.64 12.67 -4.24
CA ILE A 133 3.85 13.05 -2.85
C ILE A 133 4.13 14.56 -2.82
N LYS A 134 3.30 15.30 -2.10
CA LYS A 134 3.48 16.74 -1.89
C LYS A 134 4.42 17.03 -0.72
N ALA A 135 4.28 16.26 0.33
CA ALA A 135 5.08 16.28 1.55
C ALA A 135 4.86 14.96 2.31
N PRO A 136 5.66 14.63 3.33
CA PRO A 136 5.38 13.50 4.21
C PRO A 136 3.94 13.51 4.71
N GLY A 137 3.24 12.39 4.59
CA GLY A 137 1.82 12.27 4.96
C GLY A 137 0.82 13.02 4.06
N ARG A 138 1.28 13.67 2.98
CA ARG A 138 0.42 14.45 2.08
C ARG A 138 0.59 14.05 0.62
N ILE A 139 -0.48 13.59 0.01
CA ILE A 139 -0.53 13.08 -1.35
C ILE A 139 -1.46 13.93 -2.20
N VAL A 140 -1.10 14.14 -3.45
CA VAL A 140 -1.99 14.68 -4.47
C VAL A 140 -2.37 13.54 -5.41
N HIS A 141 -3.67 13.29 -5.51
CA HIS A 141 -4.26 12.38 -6.46
C HIS A 141 -4.77 13.20 -7.66
N THR A 142 -4.09 13.05 -8.78
CA THR A 142 -4.55 13.61 -10.04
C THR A 142 -5.34 12.51 -10.74
N ALA A 143 -6.68 12.60 -10.71
CA ALA A 143 -7.49 11.72 -11.52
C ALA A 143 -7.34 12.12 -12.97
N ASN A 144 -7.14 11.16 -13.83
CA ASN A 144 -7.54 11.34 -15.20
C ASN A 144 -9.06 11.37 -15.26
N LYS A 145 -9.57 12.21 -16.16
CA LYS A 145 -10.99 12.24 -16.48
C LYS A 145 -11.47 10.81 -16.72
N GLN A 146 -12.60 10.50 -16.12
CA GLN A 146 -13.35 9.29 -16.41
C GLN A 146 -13.31 8.98 -17.89
N ILE A 147 -12.96 7.76 -18.19
CA ILE A 147 -13.33 7.14 -19.44
C ILE A 147 -14.81 6.76 -19.33
#